data_aeda496c354f4da8ffac8f72d95de90a
#
_entry.id   aeda496c354f4da8ffac8f72d95de90a
#
_cell.length_a   1.000
_cell.length_b   1.000
_cell.length_c   1.000
_cell.angle_alpha   90.00
_cell.angle_beta   90.00
_cell.angle_gamma   90.00
#
_symmetry.space_group_name_H-M   'P 1'
#
loop_
_entity.id
_entity.type
_entity.pdbx_description
1 polymer ?
#
loop_
_entity_poly.entity_id
_entity_poly.type
_entity_poly.pdbx_seq_one_letter_code
_entity_poly.pdbx_strand_id
1 'polypeptide(L)'
;SCGGLPGACLGAADALGLSPDEMAKAMLAAGLIGVFVAAHATFAAEVAGCQVEIGAAGAMGAAAVVDAAGGSAAQAADAAAIAFQNSMGSVCDLVGGMVEIPCHTRNAVAASSAFVCADLVVGGYRNPIPLDETIDAVYAVGRMMPSELLCTSRGGLAVTPSALRLVSKPRA
;
A
#
# COMPACT_ATOMS: atom_id res chain seq x y z
N SER A 1 -7.29 -7.12 -3.76
CA SER A 1 -7.17 -5.87 -2.98
C SER A 1 -6.50 -6.15 -1.65
N CYS A 2 -5.65 -5.24 -1.21
CA CYS A 2 -4.88 -5.42 0.03
C CYS A 2 -5.59 -4.81 1.24
N GLY A 3 -5.44 -5.47 2.40
CA GLY A 3 -6.04 -5.08 3.66
C GLY A 3 -5.48 -3.80 4.31
N GLY A 4 -4.44 -3.21 3.75
CA GLY A 4 -3.84 -1.97 4.28
C GLY A 4 -4.80 -0.78 4.27
N LEU A 5 -5.57 -0.60 3.20
CA LEU A 5 -6.57 0.46 3.11
C LEU A 5 -7.71 0.30 4.14
N PRO A 6 -8.46 -0.81 4.16
CA PRO A 6 -9.52 -0.95 5.16
C PRO A 6 -8.99 -0.94 6.59
N GLY A 7 -7.80 -1.49 6.84
CA GLY A 7 -7.16 -1.43 8.15
C GLY A 7 -6.87 -0.01 8.62
N ALA A 8 -6.36 0.85 7.74
CA ALA A 8 -6.13 2.26 8.06
C ALA A 8 -7.46 3.01 8.29
N CYS A 9 -8.46 2.80 7.43
CA CYS A 9 -9.77 3.45 7.55
C CYS A 9 -10.50 3.05 8.84
N LEU A 10 -10.53 1.76 9.17
CA LEU A 10 -11.16 1.27 10.40
C LEU A 10 -10.43 1.77 11.65
N GLY A 11 -9.08 1.76 11.63
CA GLY A 11 -8.29 2.30 12.72
C GLY A 11 -8.50 3.80 12.93
N ALA A 12 -8.61 4.58 11.84
CA ALA A 12 -8.94 6.01 11.93
C ALA A 12 -10.35 6.23 12.48
N ALA A 13 -11.33 5.45 12.02
CA ALA A 13 -12.71 5.56 12.50
C ALA A 13 -12.81 5.29 13.99
N ASP A 14 -12.12 4.27 14.49
CA ASP A 14 -12.08 3.94 15.91
C ASP A 14 -11.36 5.02 16.73
N ALA A 15 -10.16 5.41 16.30
CA ALA A 15 -9.31 6.37 17.02
C ALA A 15 -9.91 7.78 17.08
N LEU A 16 -10.62 8.21 16.04
CA LEU A 16 -11.20 9.54 15.91
C LEU A 16 -12.70 9.58 16.25
N GLY A 17 -13.33 8.43 16.52
CA GLY A 17 -14.76 8.33 16.79
C GLY A 17 -15.63 8.75 15.61
N LEU A 18 -15.24 8.40 14.38
CA LEU A 18 -15.95 8.82 13.17
C LEU A 18 -17.34 8.20 13.06
N SER A 19 -18.30 9.01 12.63
CA SER A 19 -19.59 8.52 12.18
C SER A 19 -19.47 7.71 10.88
N PRO A 20 -20.48 6.88 10.52
CA PRO A 20 -20.48 6.16 9.25
C PRO A 20 -20.34 7.07 8.01
N ASP A 21 -20.92 8.27 8.04
CA ASP A 21 -20.86 9.24 6.94
C ASP A 21 -19.45 9.83 6.80
N GLU A 22 -18.79 10.17 7.90
CA GLU A 22 -17.40 10.66 7.91
C GLU A 22 -16.44 9.57 7.41
N MET A 23 -16.65 8.33 7.83
CA MET A 23 -15.88 7.20 7.34
C MET A 23 -16.08 6.97 5.85
N ALA A 24 -17.33 7.04 5.35
CA ALA A 24 -17.62 6.94 3.93
C ALA A 24 -16.92 8.04 3.12
N LYS A 25 -16.89 9.27 3.64
CA LYS A 25 -16.17 10.39 3.03
C LYS A 25 -14.66 10.14 2.96
N ALA A 26 -14.04 9.68 4.03
CA ALA A 26 -12.62 9.33 4.05
C ALA A 26 -12.31 8.21 3.04
N MET A 27 -13.19 7.22 2.90
CA MET A 27 -13.03 6.17 1.89
C MET A 27 -13.20 6.69 0.46
N LEU A 28 -13.99 7.73 0.23
CA LEU A 28 -14.03 8.40 -1.09
C LEU A 28 -12.72 9.11 -1.41
N ALA A 29 -12.09 9.76 -0.44
CA ALA A 29 -10.76 10.34 -0.61
C ALA A 29 -9.72 9.25 -0.99
N ALA A 30 -9.74 8.12 -0.29
CA ALA A 30 -8.93 6.96 -0.66
C ALA A 30 -9.22 6.46 -2.08
N GLY A 31 -10.51 6.36 -2.43
CA GLY A 31 -10.96 5.92 -3.76
C GLY A 31 -10.43 6.81 -4.88
N LEU A 32 -10.35 8.12 -4.64
CA LEU A 32 -9.80 9.07 -5.61
C LEU A 32 -8.30 8.80 -5.88
N ILE A 33 -7.51 8.53 -4.84
CA ILE A 33 -6.11 8.10 -5.03
C ILE A 33 -6.06 6.80 -5.86
N GLY A 34 -6.97 5.85 -5.60
CA GLY A 34 -7.08 4.62 -6.38
C GLY A 34 -7.37 4.87 -7.86
N VAL A 35 -8.17 5.87 -8.20
CA VAL A 35 -8.44 6.26 -9.60
C VAL A 35 -7.17 6.76 -10.29
N PHE A 36 -6.35 7.58 -9.61
CA PHE A 36 -5.06 8.00 -10.16
C PHE A 36 -4.13 6.81 -10.41
N VAL A 37 -4.03 5.88 -9.47
CA VAL A 37 -3.24 4.65 -9.65
C VAL A 37 -3.74 3.83 -10.83
N ALA A 38 -5.04 3.66 -10.99
CA ALA A 38 -5.64 2.94 -12.11
C ALA A 38 -5.38 3.61 -13.47
N ALA A 39 -5.32 4.94 -13.50
CA ALA A 39 -5.12 5.72 -14.71
C ALA A 39 -3.64 5.78 -15.16
N HIS A 40 -2.70 5.84 -14.23
CA HIS A 40 -1.28 6.06 -14.49
C HIS A 40 -0.41 4.82 -14.32
N ALA A 41 -0.89 3.79 -13.62
CA ALA A 41 -0.15 2.58 -13.31
C ALA A 41 -1.03 1.33 -13.40
N THR A 42 -0.98 0.48 -12.38
CA THR A 42 -1.78 -0.75 -12.25
C THR A 42 -1.89 -1.13 -10.78
N PHE A 43 -2.84 -2.02 -10.45
CA PHE A 43 -2.87 -2.70 -9.15
C PHE A 43 -2.30 -4.13 -9.21
N ALA A 44 -1.84 -4.57 -10.38
CA ALA A 44 -1.37 -5.94 -10.59
C ALA A 44 0.07 -6.10 -10.11
N ALA A 45 0.26 -6.77 -8.98
CA ALA A 45 1.59 -7.08 -8.44
C ALA A 45 2.39 -8.02 -9.36
N GLU A 46 1.73 -8.77 -10.21
CA GLU A 46 2.31 -9.58 -11.29
C GLU A 46 3.01 -8.72 -12.36
N VAL A 47 2.63 -7.46 -12.47
CA VAL A 47 3.17 -6.51 -13.45
C VAL A 47 4.25 -5.62 -12.86
N ALA A 48 4.06 -5.18 -11.61
CA ALA A 48 4.91 -4.14 -11.03
C ALA A 48 5.24 -4.35 -9.54
N GLY A 49 5.10 -5.55 -9.01
CA GLY A 49 5.42 -5.89 -7.62
C GLY A 49 4.38 -5.40 -6.62
N CYS A 50 4.59 -5.73 -5.35
CA CYS A 50 3.67 -5.36 -4.26
C CYS A 50 3.58 -3.85 -4.02
N GLN A 51 4.48 -3.03 -4.53
CA GLN A 51 4.42 -1.57 -4.44
C GLN A 51 3.14 -0.99 -5.06
N VAL A 52 2.61 -1.61 -6.13
CA VAL A 52 1.36 -1.16 -6.78
C VAL A 52 0.11 -1.80 -6.17
N GLU A 53 0.27 -2.76 -5.28
CA GLU A 53 -0.84 -3.42 -4.58
C GLU A 53 -0.89 -2.98 -3.10
N ILE A 54 0.08 -3.42 -2.29
CA ILE A 54 0.18 -3.07 -0.86
C ILE A 54 0.56 -1.60 -0.69
N GLY A 55 1.48 -1.10 -1.52
CA GLY A 55 1.87 0.31 -1.53
C GLY A 55 0.70 1.22 -1.90
N ALA A 56 -0.08 0.84 -2.93
CA ALA A 56 -1.30 1.58 -3.29
C ALA A 56 -2.32 1.57 -2.14
N ALA A 57 -2.52 0.43 -1.47
CA ALA A 57 -3.43 0.34 -0.32
C ALA A 57 -2.98 1.26 0.83
N GLY A 58 -1.67 1.32 1.11
CA GLY A 58 -1.09 2.24 2.09
C GLY A 58 -1.26 3.71 1.72
N ALA A 59 -1.05 4.05 0.44
CA ALA A 59 -1.24 5.40 -0.07
C ALA A 59 -2.71 5.86 -0.01
N MET A 60 -3.63 4.99 -0.42
CA MET A 60 -5.08 5.22 -0.30
C MET A 60 -5.48 5.40 1.17
N GLY A 61 -4.93 4.55 2.06
CA GLY A 61 -5.14 4.65 3.51
C GLY A 61 -4.62 5.97 4.09
N ALA A 62 -3.44 6.42 3.67
CA ALA A 62 -2.86 7.68 4.13
C ALA A 62 -3.74 8.89 3.76
N ALA A 63 -4.26 8.92 2.53
CA ALA A 63 -5.20 9.96 2.12
C ALA A 63 -6.51 9.93 2.93
N ALA A 64 -7.04 8.74 3.21
CA ALA A 64 -8.24 8.58 4.05
C ALA A 64 -8.01 9.09 5.47
N VAL A 65 -6.86 8.77 6.08
CA VAL A 65 -6.52 9.22 7.45
C VAL A 65 -6.39 10.74 7.49
N VAL A 66 -5.76 11.36 6.48
CA VAL A 66 -5.66 12.82 6.39
C VAL A 66 -7.04 13.48 6.27
N ASP A 67 -7.92 12.96 5.38
CA ASP A 67 -9.29 13.48 5.24
C ASP A 67 -10.09 13.32 6.53
N ALA A 68 -10.01 12.17 7.18
CA ALA A 68 -10.65 11.89 8.46
C ALA A 68 -10.18 12.84 9.59
N ALA A 69 -8.91 13.24 9.57
CA ALA A 69 -8.34 14.20 10.50
C ALA A 69 -8.65 15.68 10.13
N GLY A 70 -9.45 15.92 9.09
CA GLY A 70 -9.81 17.28 8.64
C GLY A 70 -8.72 17.98 7.81
N GLY A 71 -7.76 17.22 7.26
CA GLY A 71 -6.73 17.74 6.39
C GLY A 71 -7.26 18.14 5.01
N SER A 72 -6.46 18.91 4.27
CA SER A 72 -6.79 19.35 2.91
C SER A 72 -6.52 18.27 1.87
N ALA A 73 -7.12 18.41 0.68
CA ALA A 73 -6.84 17.53 -0.46
C ALA A 73 -5.35 17.52 -0.87
N ALA A 74 -4.66 18.66 -0.77
CA ALA A 74 -3.22 18.74 -1.00
C ALA A 74 -2.43 17.89 0.00
N GLN A 75 -2.78 17.97 1.27
CA GLN A 75 -2.18 17.15 2.32
C GLN A 75 -2.48 15.66 2.09
N ALA A 76 -3.69 15.29 1.69
CA ALA A 76 -4.04 13.91 1.38
C ALA A 76 -3.20 13.37 0.21
N ALA A 77 -2.98 14.16 -0.84
CA ALA A 77 -2.11 13.79 -1.95
C ALA A 77 -0.64 13.66 -1.52
N ASP A 78 -0.12 14.58 -0.69
CA ASP A 78 1.23 14.51 -0.14
C ASP A 78 1.43 13.23 0.71
N ALA A 79 0.48 12.91 1.59
CA ALA A 79 0.55 11.71 2.42
C ALA A 79 0.51 10.42 1.58
N ALA A 80 -0.31 10.38 0.54
CA ALA A 80 -0.35 9.27 -0.41
C ALA A 80 0.98 9.12 -1.16
N ALA A 81 1.57 10.21 -1.64
CA ALA A 81 2.87 10.20 -2.30
C ALA A 81 3.97 9.68 -1.36
N ILE A 82 4.01 10.13 -0.10
CA ILE A 82 4.97 9.65 0.89
C ILE A 82 4.82 8.14 1.13
N ALA A 83 3.59 7.64 1.26
CA ALA A 83 3.34 6.21 1.46
C ALA A 83 3.85 5.38 0.27
N PHE A 84 3.64 5.85 -0.97
CA PHE A 84 4.19 5.21 -2.16
C PHE A 84 5.72 5.24 -2.18
N GLN A 85 6.34 6.38 -1.88
CA GLN A 85 7.79 6.52 -1.85
C GLN A 85 8.44 5.54 -0.87
N ASN A 86 7.80 5.30 0.28
CA ASN A 86 8.30 4.38 1.30
C ASN A 86 8.01 2.89 0.99
N SER A 87 7.12 2.59 0.06
CA SER A 87 6.84 1.22 -0.42
C SER A 87 7.50 0.90 -1.76
N MET A 88 8.18 1.86 -2.39
CA MET A 88 8.85 1.69 -3.68
C MET A 88 9.90 0.57 -3.61
N GLY A 89 9.92 -0.29 -4.60
CA GLY A 89 10.78 -1.45 -4.64
C GLY A 89 10.22 -2.71 -3.95
N SER A 90 9.04 -2.66 -3.37
CA SER A 90 8.43 -3.83 -2.72
C SER A 90 8.08 -4.91 -3.74
N VAL A 91 8.75 -6.06 -3.59
CA VAL A 91 8.59 -7.23 -4.46
C VAL A 91 7.36 -8.05 -4.09
N CYS A 92 6.87 -8.86 -5.03
CA CYS A 92 5.83 -9.86 -4.77
C CYS A 92 6.44 -11.27 -4.76
N ASP A 93 6.74 -11.77 -3.58
CA ASP A 93 7.51 -13.00 -3.32
C ASP A 93 6.74 -14.00 -2.44
N LEU A 94 5.51 -14.29 -2.81
CA LEU A 94 4.58 -15.18 -2.11
C LEU A 94 5.20 -16.56 -1.84
N VAL A 95 5.14 -17.03 -0.60
CA VAL A 95 5.60 -18.36 -0.22
C VAL A 95 4.56 -19.40 -0.66
N GLY A 96 4.92 -20.27 -1.58
CA GLY A 96 4.04 -21.32 -2.12
C GLY A 96 2.79 -20.78 -2.84
N GLY A 97 2.84 -19.56 -3.35
CA GLY A 97 1.70 -18.91 -4.01
C GLY A 97 0.59 -18.47 -3.06
N MET A 98 0.86 -18.47 -1.75
CA MET A 98 -0.12 -18.10 -0.72
C MET A 98 0.13 -16.69 -0.18
N VAL A 99 -0.94 -15.93 0.03
CA VAL A 99 -0.86 -14.55 0.52
C VAL A 99 -0.57 -14.43 2.02
N GLU A 100 -0.66 -15.52 2.77
CA GLU A 100 -0.38 -15.54 4.21
C GLU A 100 1.04 -15.06 4.52
N ILE A 101 2.01 -15.43 3.70
CA ILE A 101 3.42 -15.07 3.89
C ILE A 101 3.97 -14.48 2.58
N PRO A 102 4.35 -13.20 2.60
CA PRO A 102 4.38 -12.23 3.72
C PRO A 102 3.24 -11.20 3.72
N CYS A 103 2.20 -11.35 2.88
CA CYS A 103 1.26 -10.27 2.60
C CYS A 103 0.42 -9.84 3.82
N HIS A 104 0.08 -10.75 4.74
CA HIS A 104 -0.67 -10.37 5.94
C HIS A 104 0.10 -9.34 6.77
N THR A 105 1.38 -9.60 7.06
CA THR A 105 2.20 -8.67 7.84
C THR A 105 2.51 -7.39 7.08
N ARG A 106 2.73 -7.47 5.77
CA ARG A 106 2.92 -6.27 4.92
C ARG A 106 1.68 -5.37 4.91
N ASN A 107 0.48 -5.94 4.88
CA ASN A 107 -0.76 -5.15 4.96
C ASN A 107 -0.91 -4.46 6.33
N ALA A 108 -0.56 -5.13 7.43
CA ALA A 108 -0.56 -4.52 8.75
C ALA A 108 0.42 -3.34 8.84
N VAL A 109 1.63 -3.51 8.27
CA VAL A 109 2.64 -2.43 8.20
C VAL A 109 2.15 -1.29 7.29
N ALA A 110 1.51 -1.58 6.15
CA ALA A 110 0.96 -0.56 5.27
C ALA A 110 -0.13 0.27 5.97
N ALA A 111 -1.03 -0.37 6.73
CA ALA A 111 -2.02 0.32 7.53
C ALA A 111 -1.38 1.25 8.59
N SER A 112 -0.37 0.77 9.31
CA SER A 112 0.37 1.58 10.29
C SER A 112 1.13 2.73 9.63
N SER A 113 1.77 2.48 8.48
CA SER A 113 2.49 3.49 7.71
C SER A 113 1.58 4.61 7.22
N ALA A 114 0.31 4.33 6.92
CA ALA A 114 -0.66 5.34 6.53
C ALA A 114 -0.83 6.43 7.60
N PHE A 115 -0.87 6.07 8.88
CA PHE A 115 -0.91 7.02 9.99
C PHE A 115 0.36 7.85 10.09
N VAL A 116 1.52 7.21 9.97
CA VAL A 116 2.82 7.92 10.00
C VAL A 116 2.90 8.95 8.88
N CYS A 117 2.46 8.59 7.66
CA CYS A 117 2.46 9.52 6.52
C CYS A 117 1.48 10.69 6.75
N ALA A 118 0.30 10.41 7.31
CA ALA A 118 -0.68 11.43 7.66
C ALA A 118 -0.13 12.38 8.73
N ASP A 119 0.46 11.86 9.80
CA ASP A 119 1.04 12.66 10.90
C ASP A 119 2.15 13.58 10.41
N LEU A 120 3.04 13.10 9.54
CA LEU A 120 4.08 13.93 8.93
C LEU A 120 3.50 15.15 8.22
N VAL A 121 2.49 14.94 7.40
CA VAL A 121 1.90 16.01 6.58
C VAL A 121 1.02 16.94 7.41
N VAL A 122 0.24 16.42 8.33
CA VAL A 122 -0.55 17.21 9.28
C VAL A 122 0.39 18.02 10.19
N GLY A 123 1.53 17.44 10.57
CA GLY A 123 2.59 18.13 11.33
C GLY A 123 3.37 19.17 10.53
N GLY A 124 3.04 19.38 9.25
CA GLY A 124 3.60 20.46 8.44
C GLY A 124 4.69 20.05 7.45
N TYR A 125 5.01 18.75 7.34
CA TYR A 125 5.91 18.29 6.29
C TYR A 125 5.27 18.52 4.91
N ARG A 126 6.06 19.04 3.97
CA ARG A 126 5.68 19.24 2.58
C ARG A 126 6.47 18.28 1.70
N ASN A 127 5.76 17.47 0.93
CA ASN A 127 6.41 16.53 0.02
C ASN A 127 6.82 17.27 -1.27
N PRO A 128 8.11 17.29 -1.64
CA PRO A 128 8.56 18.02 -2.84
C PRO A 128 8.29 17.28 -4.15
N ILE A 129 7.97 15.99 -4.10
CA ILE A 129 7.69 15.16 -5.29
C ILE A 129 6.19 14.84 -5.31
N PRO A 130 5.43 15.37 -6.27
CA PRO A 130 3.98 15.23 -6.28
C PRO A 130 3.53 13.78 -6.54
N LEU A 131 2.26 13.52 -6.28
CA LEU A 131 1.68 12.17 -6.31
C LEU A 131 1.73 11.53 -7.71
N ASP A 132 1.45 12.28 -8.76
CA ASP A 132 1.47 11.81 -10.14
C ASP A 132 2.88 11.36 -10.56
N GLU A 133 3.91 12.18 -10.33
CA GLU A 133 5.30 11.80 -10.58
C GLU A 133 5.71 10.58 -9.73
N THR A 134 5.23 10.49 -8.49
CA THR A 134 5.50 9.36 -7.61
C THR A 134 4.87 8.08 -8.14
N ILE A 135 3.62 8.11 -8.61
CA ILE A 135 2.95 6.94 -9.21
C ILE A 135 3.70 6.47 -10.46
N ASP A 136 4.08 7.40 -11.34
CA ASP A 136 4.85 7.08 -12.54
C ASP A 136 6.20 6.43 -12.19
N ALA A 137 6.90 6.96 -11.20
CA ALA A 137 8.17 6.40 -10.71
C ALA A 137 8.00 4.99 -10.11
N VAL A 138 6.96 4.77 -9.30
CA VAL A 138 6.63 3.46 -8.73
C VAL A 138 6.36 2.44 -9.84
N TYR A 139 5.58 2.83 -10.86
CA TYR A 139 5.30 1.95 -11.98
C TYR A 139 6.56 1.64 -12.81
N ALA A 140 7.38 2.65 -13.09
CA ALA A 140 8.64 2.47 -13.80
C ALA A 140 9.59 1.52 -13.05
N VAL A 141 9.76 1.69 -11.73
CA VAL A 141 10.55 0.78 -10.88
C VAL A 141 10.00 -0.64 -10.93
N GLY A 142 8.67 -0.81 -10.87
CA GLY A 142 8.03 -2.11 -10.99
C GLY A 142 8.38 -2.82 -12.29
N ARG A 143 8.40 -2.08 -13.41
CA ARG A 143 8.77 -2.61 -14.73
C ARG A 143 10.24 -2.99 -14.86
N MET A 144 11.10 -2.54 -13.95
CA MET A 144 12.52 -2.91 -13.89
C MET A 144 12.77 -4.16 -13.05
N MET A 145 11.76 -4.65 -12.31
CA MET A 145 11.93 -5.84 -11.47
C MET A 145 12.09 -7.10 -12.31
N PRO A 146 13.00 -8.02 -11.89
CA PRO A 146 13.06 -9.36 -12.47
C PRO A 146 11.75 -10.14 -12.30
N SER A 147 11.38 -10.94 -13.28
CA SER A 147 10.14 -11.73 -13.27
C SER A 147 10.01 -12.64 -12.05
N GLU A 148 11.11 -13.07 -11.48
CA GLU A 148 11.17 -13.90 -10.27
C GLU A 148 10.59 -13.21 -9.04
N LEU A 149 10.51 -11.88 -9.04
CA LEU A 149 10.02 -11.04 -7.95
C LEU A 149 8.59 -10.50 -8.20
N LEU A 150 7.91 -11.02 -9.22
CA LEU A 150 6.58 -10.59 -9.67
C LEU A 150 5.52 -11.70 -9.51
N CYS A 151 5.19 -12.07 -8.27
CA CYS A 151 4.18 -13.09 -7.92
C CYS A 151 4.46 -14.51 -8.42
N THR A 152 5.69 -14.84 -8.77
CA THR A 152 6.03 -16.15 -9.37
C THR A 152 6.45 -17.21 -8.36
N SER A 153 6.64 -16.84 -7.10
CA SER A 153 7.24 -17.71 -6.06
C SER A 153 8.63 -18.26 -6.43
N ARG A 154 9.34 -17.62 -7.36
CA ARG A 154 10.66 -18.05 -7.85
C ARG A 154 11.81 -17.21 -7.32
N GLY A 155 11.54 -16.23 -6.45
CA GLY A 155 12.54 -15.33 -5.87
C GLY A 155 12.17 -14.83 -4.50
N GLY A 156 13.00 -14.01 -3.89
CA GLY A 156 12.78 -13.39 -2.60
C GLY A 156 12.57 -14.41 -1.46
N LEU A 157 11.61 -14.16 -0.60
CA LEU A 157 11.30 -15.06 0.53
C LEU A 157 10.86 -16.46 0.09
N ALA A 158 10.22 -16.57 -1.08
CA ALA A 158 9.67 -17.83 -1.59
C ALA A 158 10.72 -18.93 -1.79
N VAL A 159 11.97 -18.58 -2.05
CA VAL A 159 13.07 -19.52 -2.29
C VAL A 159 13.98 -19.72 -1.09
N THR A 160 13.64 -19.18 0.06
CA THR A 160 14.42 -19.42 1.29
C THR A 160 14.26 -20.88 1.76
N PRO A 161 15.28 -21.46 2.41
CA PRO A 161 15.20 -22.85 2.89
C PRO A 161 13.99 -23.12 3.78
N SER A 162 13.58 -22.16 4.59
CA SER A 162 12.40 -22.30 5.45
C SER A 162 11.09 -22.25 4.68
N ALA A 163 10.97 -21.39 3.66
CA ALA A 163 9.80 -21.33 2.80
C ALA A 163 9.64 -22.64 2.02
N LEU A 164 10.73 -23.17 1.47
CA LEU A 164 10.68 -24.44 0.73
C LEU A 164 10.27 -25.61 1.63
N ARG A 165 10.73 -25.64 2.89
CA ARG A 165 10.27 -26.65 3.87
C ARG A 165 8.80 -26.52 4.23
N LEU A 166 8.25 -25.28 4.29
CA LEU A 166 6.82 -25.06 4.53
C LEU A 166 5.95 -25.60 3.39
N VAL A 167 6.36 -25.35 2.17
CA VAL A 167 5.62 -25.78 0.96
C VAL A 167 5.69 -27.29 0.76
N SER A 168 6.79 -27.96 1.16
CA SER A 168 6.96 -29.39 1.01
C SER A 168 6.18 -30.24 2.04
N LYS A 169 5.65 -29.64 3.10
CA LYS A 169 4.86 -30.37 4.10
C LYS A 169 3.45 -30.62 3.55
N PRO A 170 2.91 -31.85 3.68
CA PRO A 170 1.49 -32.10 3.37
C PRO A 170 0.62 -31.17 4.21
N ARG A 171 -0.40 -30.58 3.58
CA ARG A 171 -1.42 -29.82 4.33
C ARG A 171 -2.24 -30.82 5.12
N ALA A 172 -2.35 -30.63 6.43
CA ALA A 172 -3.23 -31.42 7.29
C ALA A 172 -4.69 -31.10 7.04
#